data_129bab346f8ef392c6eeac5a0ebb198d
#
_entry.id   129bab346f8ef392c6eeac5a0ebb198d
#
_cell.length_a   1.000
_cell.length_b   1.000
_cell.length_c   1.000
_cell.angle_alpha   90.00
_cell.angle_beta   90.00
_cell.angle_gamma   90.00
#
_symmetry.space_group_name_H-M   'P 1'
#
loop_
_entity.id
_entity.type
_entity.pdbx_description
1 polymer ?
#
loop_
_entity_poly.entity_id
_entity_poly.type
_entity_poly.pdbx_seq_one_letter_code
_entity_poly.pdbx_strand_id
1 'polypeptide(L)'
;MTDPKDELQRIARLVDANRERMEALEAQLRRLETVRMEQVNALNALESIPETGSKGAMVPLGAGVQIITDIPEEYGAVVDIGSGIQAERTRAQAAEILSSRNQELTDLTERMKGEFDQLEESTIAMANEFNEKMAVLEEGEPAIPAEQEPPEDEPKPKPRRRRGRELTLDD
;
A
#
# COMPACT_ATOMS: atom_id res chain seq x y z
N MET A 1 21.53 26.82 -19.05
CA MET A 1 22.19 25.79 -18.23
C MET A 1 21.40 25.76 -16.92
N THR A 2 20.74 24.66 -16.64
CA THR A 2 19.93 24.50 -15.42
C THR A 2 20.90 24.33 -14.24
N ASP A 3 20.63 24.98 -13.12
CA ASP A 3 21.46 24.83 -11.91
C ASP A 3 21.41 23.34 -11.47
N PRO A 4 22.56 22.70 -11.17
CA PRO A 4 22.59 21.31 -10.70
C PRO A 4 21.69 21.07 -9.48
N LYS A 5 21.53 22.07 -8.61
CA LYS A 5 20.63 22.01 -7.45
C LYS A 5 19.16 21.96 -7.83
N ASP A 6 18.77 22.74 -8.86
CA ASP A 6 17.40 22.74 -9.38
C ASP A 6 17.05 21.39 -10.04
N GLU A 7 18.02 20.77 -10.70
CA GLU A 7 17.84 19.45 -11.32
C GLU A 7 17.65 18.36 -10.28
N LEU A 8 18.45 18.36 -9.21
CA LEU A 8 18.29 17.44 -8.08
C LEU A 8 16.91 17.59 -7.41
N GLN A 9 16.48 18.83 -7.16
CA GLN A 9 15.15 19.06 -6.60
C GLN A 9 14.03 18.56 -7.51
N ARG A 10 14.20 18.68 -8.83
CA ARG A 10 13.25 18.15 -9.80
C ARG A 10 13.18 16.62 -9.74
N ILE A 11 14.32 15.94 -9.70
CA ILE A 11 14.38 14.47 -9.60
C ILE A 11 13.73 14.01 -8.29
N ALA A 12 14.06 14.64 -7.16
CA ALA A 12 13.46 14.32 -5.87
C ALA A 12 11.93 14.41 -5.89
N ARG A 13 11.38 15.51 -6.44
CA ARG A 13 9.92 15.67 -6.58
C ARG A 13 9.28 14.60 -7.47
N LEU A 14 9.96 14.18 -8.54
CA LEU A 14 9.46 13.12 -9.42
C LEU A 14 9.47 11.76 -8.72
N VAL A 15 10.52 11.47 -7.97
CA VAL A 15 10.60 10.23 -7.14
C VAL A 15 9.47 10.20 -6.12
N ASP A 16 9.22 11.31 -5.42
CA ASP A 16 8.14 11.40 -4.43
C ASP A 16 6.76 11.23 -5.09
N ALA A 17 6.52 11.91 -6.21
CA ALA A 17 5.26 11.78 -6.95
C ALA A 17 5.02 10.35 -7.48
N ASN A 18 6.08 9.68 -7.94
CA ASN A 18 6.00 8.28 -8.37
C ASN A 18 5.68 7.35 -7.18
N ARG A 19 6.29 7.58 -6.02
CA ARG A 19 6.00 6.80 -4.80
C ARG A 19 4.54 6.94 -4.39
N GLU A 20 4.01 8.17 -4.34
CA GLU A 20 2.59 8.41 -4.03
C GLU A 20 1.66 7.69 -5.03
N ARG A 21 2.03 7.70 -6.33
CA ARG A 21 1.27 6.98 -7.36
C ARG A 21 1.34 5.47 -7.19
N MET A 22 2.50 4.91 -6.83
CA MET A 22 2.67 3.49 -6.54
C MET A 22 1.82 3.05 -5.34
N GLU A 23 1.80 3.83 -4.25
CA GLU A 23 0.93 3.56 -3.09
C GLU A 23 -0.56 3.57 -3.47
N ALA A 24 -0.98 4.51 -4.32
CA ALA A 24 -2.35 4.56 -4.81
C ALA A 24 -2.70 3.34 -5.68
N LEU A 25 -1.79 2.91 -6.57
CA LEU A 25 -1.95 1.72 -7.39
C LEU A 25 -2.03 0.44 -6.53
N GLU A 26 -1.17 0.29 -5.53
CA GLU A 26 -1.24 -0.83 -4.59
C GLU A 26 -2.59 -0.89 -3.85
N ALA A 27 -3.08 0.26 -3.39
CA ALA A 27 -4.37 0.31 -2.71
C ALA A 27 -5.52 -0.09 -3.64
N GLN A 28 -5.45 0.29 -4.92
CA GLN A 28 -6.42 -0.12 -5.93
C GLN A 28 -6.32 -1.61 -6.25
N LEU A 29 -5.11 -2.13 -6.43
CA LEU A 29 -4.88 -3.56 -6.68
C LEU A 29 -5.44 -4.44 -5.55
N ARG A 30 -5.23 -4.06 -4.29
CA ARG A 30 -5.80 -4.77 -3.14
C ARG A 30 -7.33 -4.78 -3.15
N ARG A 31 -7.97 -3.67 -3.54
CA ARG A 31 -9.44 -3.60 -3.66
C ARG A 31 -9.97 -4.48 -4.79
N LEU A 32 -9.32 -4.44 -5.96
CA LEU A 32 -9.69 -5.29 -7.09
C LEU A 32 -9.55 -6.77 -6.76
N GLU A 33 -8.48 -7.16 -6.08
CA GLU A 33 -8.28 -8.55 -5.66
C GLU A 33 -9.36 -9.00 -4.67
N THR A 34 -9.76 -8.14 -3.73
CA THR A 34 -10.87 -8.44 -2.82
C THR A 34 -12.16 -8.70 -3.59
N VAL A 35 -12.53 -7.82 -4.52
CA VAL A 35 -13.73 -7.98 -5.35
C VAL A 35 -13.64 -9.23 -6.22
N ARG A 36 -12.47 -9.51 -6.80
CA ARG A 36 -12.24 -10.71 -7.59
C ARG A 36 -12.44 -11.97 -6.76
N MET A 37 -11.90 -12.02 -5.54
CA MET A 37 -12.08 -13.16 -4.63
C MET A 37 -13.55 -13.37 -4.25
N GLU A 38 -14.30 -12.31 -4.00
CA GLU A 38 -15.74 -12.40 -3.73
C GLU A 38 -16.50 -13.00 -4.92
N GLN A 39 -16.17 -12.58 -6.15
CA GLN A 39 -16.80 -13.13 -7.36
C GLN A 39 -16.43 -14.59 -7.62
N VAL A 40 -15.16 -14.97 -7.39
CA VAL A 40 -14.72 -16.38 -7.48
C VAL A 40 -15.46 -17.24 -6.45
N ASN A 41 -15.62 -16.75 -5.22
CA ASN A 41 -16.36 -17.48 -4.19
C ASN A 41 -17.83 -17.66 -4.56
N ALA A 42 -18.46 -16.60 -5.12
CA ALA A 42 -19.84 -16.69 -5.58
C ALA A 42 -19.98 -17.66 -6.77
N LEU A 43 -19.04 -17.64 -7.72
CA LEU A 43 -19.01 -18.58 -8.85
C LEU A 43 -18.88 -20.02 -8.37
N ASN A 44 -17.91 -20.30 -7.50
CA ASN A 44 -17.69 -21.63 -6.92
C ASN A 44 -18.94 -22.12 -6.16
N ALA A 45 -19.61 -21.23 -5.42
CA ALA A 45 -20.84 -21.55 -4.71
C ALA A 45 -21.97 -21.93 -5.70
N LEU A 46 -22.15 -21.16 -6.79
CA LEU A 46 -23.14 -21.47 -7.83
C LEU A 46 -22.86 -22.81 -8.52
N GLU A 47 -21.60 -23.10 -8.83
CA GLU A 47 -21.17 -24.33 -9.49
C GLU A 47 -21.27 -25.55 -8.55
N SER A 48 -21.14 -25.35 -7.25
CA SER A 48 -21.26 -26.43 -6.25
C SER A 48 -22.69 -26.96 -6.07
N ILE A 49 -23.70 -26.20 -6.50
CA ILE A 49 -25.11 -26.60 -6.41
C ILE A 49 -25.44 -27.56 -7.57
N PRO A 50 -25.86 -28.81 -7.31
CA PRO A 50 -26.23 -29.74 -8.35
C PRO A 50 -27.41 -29.24 -9.20
N GLU A 51 -27.48 -29.65 -10.48
CA GLU A 51 -28.64 -29.30 -11.36
C GLU A 51 -29.96 -29.81 -10.80
N THR A 52 -29.91 -30.96 -10.13
CA THR A 52 -31.08 -31.56 -9.47
C THR A 52 -31.51 -30.84 -8.18
N GLY A 53 -30.91 -29.70 -7.88
CA GLY A 53 -31.12 -28.99 -6.62
C GLY A 53 -30.37 -29.61 -5.44
N SER A 54 -30.60 -29.09 -4.26
CA SER A 54 -29.96 -29.59 -3.01
C SER A 54 -30.95 -29.48 -1.86
N LYS A 55 -31.04 -30.55 -1.06
CA LYS A 55 -31.84 -30.54 0.18
C LYS A 55 -30.94 -30.24 1.37
N GLY A 56 -31.46 -29.42 2.30
CA GLY A 56 -30.74 -29.07 3.53
C GLY A 56 -29.48 -28.27 3.29
N ALA A 57 -29.42 -27.45 2.23
CA ALA A 57 -28.30 -26.55 1.98
C ALA A 57 -28.17 -25.55 3.11
N MET A 58 -26.94 -25.34 3.60
CA MET A 58 -26.64 -24.38 4.64
C MET A 58 -26.18 -23.05 4.01
N VAL A 59 -26.98 -22.00 4.17
CA VAL A 59 -26.67 -20.65 3.69
C VAL A 59 -26.15 -19.80 4.85
N PRO A 60 -24.89 -19.34 4.80
CA PRO A 60 -24.34 -18.52 5.88
C PRO A 60 -24.92 -17.11 5.85
N LEU A 61 -25.43 -16.66 7.01
CA LEU A 61 -25.95 -15.31 7.22
C LEU A 61 -24.91 -14.36 7.86
N GLY A 62 -23.75 -14.89 8.25
CA GLY A 62 -22.72 -14.16 9.00
C GLY A 62 -22.80 -14.41 10.51
N ALA A 63 -21.78 -13.95 11.24
CA ALA A 63 -21.66 -14.09 12.71
C ALA A 63 -21.84 -15.56 13.23
N GLY A 64 -21.47 -16.57 12.41
CA GLY A 64 -21.65 -17.98 12.76
C GLY A 64 -23.07 -18.51 12.61
N VAL A 65 -24.01 -17.73 12.15
CA VAL A 65 -25.40 -18.11 11.89
C VAL A 65 -25.55 -18.63 10.47
N GLN A 66 -26.25 -19.75 10.32
CA GLN A 66 -26.57 -20.35 9.02
C GLN A 66 -28.06 -20.70 8.99
N ILE A 67 -28.66 -20.57 7.82
CA ILE A 67 -30.02 -21.03 7.58
C ILE A 67 -29.99 -22.33 6.76
N ILE A 68 -30.84 -23.29 7.14
CA ILE A 68 -31.01 -24.53 6.38
C ILE A 68 -32.20 -24.32 5.45
N THR A 69 -31.98 -24.53 4.16
CA THR A 69 -33.04 -24.39 3.14
C THR A 69 -32.86 -25.43 2.04
N ASP A 70 -33.93 -25.70 1.32
CA ASP A 70 -33.87 -26.55 0.12
C ASP A 70 -33.75 -25.66 -1.10
N ILE A 71 -32.85 -26.04 -2.00
CA ILE A 71 -32.67 -25.40 -3.31
C ILE A 71 -33.30 -26.29 -4.36
N PRO A 72 -34.41 -25.87 -5.00
CA PRO A 72 -35.09 -26.68 -6.02
C PRO A 72 -34.29 -26.76 -7.33
N GLU A 73 -34.63 -27.71 -8.20
CA GLU A 73 -33.95 -27.98 -9.47
C GLU A 73 -33.98 -26.74 -10.42
N GLU A 74 -35.14 -26.07 -10.53
CA GLU A 74 -35.34 -24.94 -11.45
C GLU A 74 -34.99 -23.57 -10.80
N TYR A 75 -34.17 -23.56 -9.76
CA TYR A 75 -33.87 -22.33 -9.03
C TYR A 75 -32.92 -21.43 -9.83
N GLY A 76 -33.30 -20.16 -10.00
CA GLY A 76 -32.48 -19.11 -10.58
C GLY A 76 -31.56 -18.47 -9.57
N ALA A 77 -30.71 -17.56 -10.03
CA ALA A 77 -29.88 -16.67 -9.23
C ALA A 77 -30.20 -15.20 -9.56
N VAL A 78 -30.22 -14.35 -8.57
CA VAL A 78 -30.34 -12.90 -8.77
C VAL A 78 -28.93 -12.34 -8.86
N VAL A 79 -28.61 -11.74 -10.00
CA VAL A 79 -27.30 -11.18 -10.29
C VAL A 79 -27.43 -9.70 -10.60
N ASP A 80 -26.53 -8.88 -10.06
CA ASP A 80 -26.38 -7.49 -10.50
C ASP A 80 -25.86 -7.49 -11.95
N ILE A 81 -26.59 -6.88 -12.86
CA ILE A 81 -26.22 -6.78 -14.29
C ILE A 81 -25.52 -5.47 -14.63
N GLY A 82 -25.23 -4.65 -13.64
CA GLY A 82 -24.58 -3.36 -13.77
C GLY A 82 -25.43 -2.22 -13.23
N SER A 83 -24.77 -1.16 -12.80
CA SER A 83 -25.40 0.06 -12.25
C SER A 83 -26.38 -0.20 -11.07
N GLY A 84 -26.18 -1.28 -10.30
CA GLY A 84 -27.06 -1.66 -9.18
C GLY A 84 -28.39 -2.27 -9.62
N ILE A 85 -28.55 -2.63 -10.90
CA ILE A 85 -29.74 -3.31 -11.41
C ILE A 85 -29.56 -4.82 -11.21
N GLN A 86 -30.49 -5.40 -10.45
CA GLN A 86 -30.52 -6.83 -10.20
C GLN A 86 -31.52 -7.50 -11.15
N ALA A 87 -31.12 -8.63 -11.73
CA ALA A 87 -31.97 -9.44 -12.59
C ALA A 87 -31.88 -10.91 -12.23
N GLU A 88 -33.02 -11.58 -12.27
CA GLU A 88 -33.06 -13.02 -12.14
C GLU A 88 -32.53 -13.67 -13.43
N ARG A 89 -31.67 -14.66 -13.28
CA ARG A 89 -31.00 -15.42 -14.34
C ARG A 89 -30.98 -16.89 -13.96
N THR A 90 -30.85 -17.75 -14.98
CA THR A 90 -30.52 -19.15 -14.67
C THR A 90 -29.13 -19.24 -14.01
N ARG A 91 -28.89 -20.31 -13.29
CA ARG A 91 -27.57 -20.53 -12.66
C ARG A 91 -26.43 -20.49 -13.67
N ALA A 92 -26.63 -21.11 -14.83
CA ALA A 92 -25.62 -21.08 -15.89
C ALA A 92 -25.36 -19.66 -16.42
N GLN A 93 -26.40 -18.85 -16.65
CA GLN A 93 -26.22 -17.45 -17.06
C GLN A 93 -25.57 -16.60 -15.98
N ALA A 94 -25.89 -16.84 -14.69
CA ALA A 94 -25.26 -16.16 -13.58
C ALA A 94 -23.76 -16.50 -13.49
N ALA A 95 -23.41 -17.77 -13.66
CA ALA A 95 -22.02 -18.23 -13.68
C ALA A 95 -21.24 -17.62 -14.85
N GLU A 96 -21.84 -17.55 -16.04
CA GLU A 96 -21.24 -16.91 -17.23
C GLU A 96 -20.96 -15.41 -16.98
N ILE A 97 -21.91 -14.68 -16.40
CA ILE A 97 -21.75 -13.26 -16.05
C ILE A 97 -20.60 -13.08 -15.05
N LEU A 98 -20.53 -13.90 -13.99
CA LEU A 98 -19.48 -13.82 -13.00
C LEU A 98 -18.11 -14.19 -13.57
N SER A 99 -18.05 -15.20 -14.44
CA SER A 99 -16.82 -15.63 -15.13
C SER A 99 -16.28 -14.51 -16.03
N SER A 100 -17.16 -13.88 -16.84
CA SER A 100 -16.79 -12.75 -17.70
C SER A 100 -16.22 -11.59 -16.87
N ARG A 101 -16.88 -11.21 -15.80
CA ARG A 101 -16.41 -10.14 -14.90
C ARG A 101 -15.07 -10.47 -14.23
N ASN A 102 -14.90 -11.72 -13.83
CA ASN A 102 -13.63 -12.18 -13.26
C ASN A 102 -12.49 -12.04 -14.26
N GLN A 103 -12.74 -12.35 -15.53
CA GLN A 103 -11.75 -12.15 -16.59
C GLN A 103 -11.42 -10.67 -16.77
N GLU A 104 -12.44 -9.80 -16.83
CA GLU A 104 -12.25 -8.35 -16.94
C GLU A 104 -11.42 -7.78 -15.77
N LEU A 105 -11.71 -8.25 -14.54
CA LEU A 105 -10.93 -7.85 -13.35
C LEU A 105 -9.50 -8.37 -13.41
N THR A 106 -9.28 -9.57 -13.91
CA THR A 106 -7.95 -10.14 -14.09
C THR A 106 -7.14 -9.30 -15.07
N ASP A 107 -7.71 -9.01 -16.24
CA ASP A 107 -7.07 -8.19 -17.28
C ASP A 107 -6.75 -6.77 -16.78
N LEU A 108 -7.66 -6.18 -15.97
CA LEU A 108 -7.43 -4.88 -15.35
C LEU A 108 -6.29 -4.94 -14.32
N THR A 109 -6.29 -5.96 -13.48
CA THR A 109 -5.25 -6.17 -12.46
C THR A 109 -3.87 -6.37 -13.09
N GLU A 110 -3.78 -7.13 -14.18
CA GLU A 110 -2.53 -7.33 -14.91
C GLU A 110 -2.00 -6.03 -15.53
N ARG A 111 -2.87 -5.22 -16.12
CA ARG A 111 -2.46 -3.90 -16.63
C ARG A 111 -1.96 -2.99 -15.54
N MET A 112 -2.65 -2.92 -14.40
CA MET A 112 -2.23 -2.09 -13.27
C MET A 112 -0.92 -2.56 -12.63
N LYS A 113 -0.67 -3.88 -12.59
CA LYS A 113 0.62 -4.43 -12.16
C LYS A 113 1.74 -4.00 -13.12
N GLY A 114 1.49 -4.07 -14.43
CA GLY A 114 2.46 -3.60 -15.43
C GLY A 114 2.77 -2.10 -15.29
N GLU A 115 1.77 -1.26 -14.97
CA GLU A 115 2.01 0.16 -14.68
C GLU A 115 2.83 0.36 -13.41
N PHE A 116 2.56 -0.43 -12.38
CA PHE A 116 3.30 -0.39 -11.12
C PHE A 116 4.77 -0.75 -11.34
N ASP A 117 5.05 -1.86 -12.05
CA ASP A 117 6.41 -2.32 -12.34
C ASP A 117 7.21 -1.27 -13.14
N GLN A 118 6.58 -0.62 -14.12
CA GLN A 118 7.21 0.45 -14.90
C GLN A 118 7.53 1.69 -14.04
N LEU A 119 6.61 2.04 -13.11
CA LEU A 119 6.86 3.14 -12.18
C LEU A 119 7.98 2.81 -11.20
N GLU A 120 8.03 1.57 -10.71
CA GLU A 120 9.09 1.10 -9.82
C GLU A 120 10.45 1.18 -10.51
N GLU A 121 10.58 0.63 -11.73
CA GLU A 121 11.81 0.69 -12.52
C GLU A 121 12.26 2.14 -12.78
N SER A 122 11.32 3.00 -13.20
CA SER A 122 11.59 4.41 -13.43
C SER A 122 12.03 5.13 -12.13
N THR A 123 11.42 4.81 -11.01
CA THR A 123 11.74 5.43 -9.72
C THR A 123 13.13 5.01 -9.24
N ILE A 124 13.49 3.74 -9.40
CA ILE A 124 14.83 3.24 -9.09
C ILE A 124 15.88 3.93 -9.97
N ALA A 125 15.63 4.06 -11.28
CA ALA A 125 16.53 4.74 -12.18
C ALA A 125 16.75 6.21 -11.79
N MET A 126 15.67 6.94 -11.46
CA MET A 126 15.75 8.33 -10.99
C MET A 126 16.48 8.46 -9.65
N ALA A 127 16.27 7.52 -8.72
CA ALA A 127 16.96 7.53 -7.44
C ALA A 127 18.46 7.29 -7.60
N ASN A 128 18.87 6.43 -8.51
CA ASN A 128 20.28 6.20 -8.85
C ASN A 128 20.90 7.45 -9.49
N GLU A 129 20.20 8.06 -10.45
CA GLU A 129 20.64 9.33 -11.08
C GLU A 129 20.80 10.45 -10.05
N PHE A 130 19.87 10.54 -9.10
CA PHE A 130 19.95 11.49 -7.98
C PHE A 130 21.21 11.28 -7.15
N ASN A 131 21.49 10.04 -6.76
CA ASN A 131 22.65 9.71 -5.93
C ASN A 131 23.96 9.97 -6.67
N GLU A 132 24.05 9.66 -7.95
CA GLU A 132 25.23 9.94 -8.77
C GLU A 132 25.50 11.46 -8.88
N LYS A 133 24.46 12.25 -9.13
CA LYS A 133 24.58 13.70 -9.21
C LYS A 133 24.92 14.35 -7.85
N MET A 134 24.40 13.81 -6.76
CA MET A 134 24.77 14.25 -5.41
C MET A 134 26.24 14.00 -5.11
N ALA A 135 26.75 12.80 -5.42
CA ALA A 135 28.15 12.45 -5.22
C ALA A 135 29.10 13.40 -5.99
N VAL A 136 28.77 13.73 -7.24
CA VAL A 136 29.54 14.69 -8.06
C VAL A 136 29.55 16.09 -7.43
N LEU A 137 28.45 16.53 -6.84
CA LEU A 137 28.38 17.85 -6.19
C LEU A 137 29.18 17.88 -4.88
N GLU A 138 29.16 16.80 -4.10
CA GLU A 138 29.92 16.70 -2.86
C GLU A 138 31.45 16.63 -3.12
N GLU A 139 31.87 15.97 -4.19
CA GLU A 139 33.28 15.94 -4.60
C GLU A 139 33.75 17.27 -5.21
N GLY A 140 32.85 18.11 -5.72
CA GLY A 140 33.14 19.41 -6.30
C GLY A 140 33.13 20.59 -5.33
N GLU A 141 32.61 20.44 -4.11
CA GLU A 141 32.76 21.47 -3.06
C GLU A 141 34.13 21.33 -2.38
N PRO A 142 35.02 22.37 -2.48
CA PRO A 142 36.27 22.32 -1.72
C PRO A 142 35.92 22.26 -0.23
N ALA A 143 36.45 21.23 0.45
CA ALA A 143 36.36 21.11 1.90
C ALA A 143 36.68 22.46 2.53
N ILE A 144 35.69 23.11 3.15
CA ILE A 144 35.93 24.29 4.00
C ILE A 144 36.89 23.82 5.08
N PRO A 145 38.11 24.39 5.16
CA PRO A 145 39.03 24.00 6.25
C PRO A 145 38.28 24.27 7.55
N ALA A 146 38.16 23.27 8.39
CA ALA A 146 37.64 23.46 9.74
C ALA A 146 38.42 24.62 10.37
N GLU A 147 37.70 25.72 10.61
CA GLU A 147 38.21 26.89 11.33
C GLU A 147 38.65 26.35 12.70
N GLN A 148 39.99 26.32 12.88
CA GLN A 148 40.58 25.92 14.15
C GLN A 148 40.04 26.88 15.19
N GLU A 149 39.20 26.41 16.07
CA GLU A 149 38.86 27.11 17.31
C GLU A 149 40.15 27.53 18.00
N PRO A 150 40.28 28.81 18.40
CA PRO A 150 41.46 29.26 19.17
C PRO A 150 41.54 28.44 20.48
N PRO A 151 42.73 28.10 20.96
CA PRO A 151 42.92 27.29 22.16
C PRO A 151 42.23 27.99 23.35
N GLU A 152 41.29 27.29 23.98
CA GLU A 152 40.67 27.73 25.23
C GLU A 152 41.76 27.98 26.29
N ASP A 153 41.77 29.21 26.77
CA ASP A 153 42.63 29.73 27.84
C ASP A 153 42.40 28.89 29.11
N GLU A 154 43.44 28.28 29.65
CA GLU A 154 43.39 27.47 30.86
C GLU A 154 42.78 28.25 32.04
N PRO A 155 41.84 27.73 32.80
CA PRO A 155 41.32 28.41 33.98
C PRO A 155 42.34 28.39 35.14
N LYS A 156 42.82 29.56 35.51
CA LYS A 156 43.64 29.80 36.71
C LYS A 156 42.98 29.25 37.98
N PRO A 157 43.71 28.60 38.89
CA PRO A 157 43.17 28.00 40.09
C PRO A 157 42.69 29.05 41.10
N LYS A 158 41.41 28.95 41.49
CA LYS A 158 40.83 29.76 42.58
C LYS A 158 41.32 29.29 43.96
N PRO A 159 41.58 30.23 44.87
CA PRO A 159 42.10 29.89 46.19
C PRO A 159 41.06 29.24 47.10
N ARG A 160 41.47 28.21 47.81
CA ARG A 160 40.76 27.51 48.86
C ARG A 160 40.30 28.47 49.97
N ARG A 161 38.98 28.58 50.19
CA ARG A 161 38.42 29.09 51.45
C ARG A 161 38.09 27.96 52.41
N ARG A 162 38.63 28.03 53.58
CA ARG A 162 38.45 27.11 54.70
C ARG A 162 37.11 27.32 55.38
N ARG A 163 36.57 26.19 55.83
CA ARG A 163 35.80 25.95 57.06
C ARG A 163 34.67 26.86 57.49
N GLY A 164 33.58 26.26 57.71
CA GLY A 164 32.51 26.59 58.62
C GLY A 164 31.61 25.38 58.82
N ARG A 165 31.70 24.81 59.92
CA ARG A 165 31.15 23.75 60.73
C ARG A 165 29.79 24.20 61.25
N GLU A 166 28.97 23.26 61.55
CA GLU A 166 27.84 23.14 62.51
C GLU A 166 26.50 22.98 61.82
N LEU A 167 25.92 21.82 62.04
CA LEU A 167 25.21 21.17 63.15
C LEU A 167 23.72 21.49 63.23
N THR A 168 23.00 20.41 63.33
CA THR A 168 21.72 20.08 64.03
C THR A 168 20.47 20.26 63.19
N LEU A 169 19.70 19.23 63.11
CA LEU A 169 18.74 18.43 63.89
C LEU A 169 17.32 18.83 63.64
N ASP A 170 16.50 17.79 63.47
CA ASP A 170 15.08 17.65 63.74
C ASP A 170 14.06 18.43 62.89
N ASP A 171 13.15 17.81 62.28
CA ASP A 171 12.00 16.94 62.59
C ASP A 171 11.51 16.19 61.35
#